data_a996febfedad934774a2b2d1e36a5721
#
_entry.id   a996febfedad934774a2b2d1e36a5721
#
_cell.length_a   1.000
_cell.length_b   1.000
_cell.length_c   1.000
_cell.angle_alpha   90.00
_cell.angle_beta   90.00
_cell.angle_gamma   90.00
#
_symmetry.space_group_name_H-M   'P 1'
#
loop_
_entity.id
_entity.type
_entity.pdbx_description
1 polymer ?
#
loop_
_entity_poly.entity_id
_entity_poly.type
_entity_poly.pdbx_seq_one_letter_code
_entity_poly.pdbx_strand_id
1 'polypeptide(L)'
;MAMRTRILTLLIGALLVACGETDTNESGIVVNRQSMDLIVPAEGEIITAESLPIALPPGIRLGFNIAWLAPEFSEVKAGDVVARFDDQEIIRTQQETILNVAKSDFQLADMSRLAMLEEVRIDHETGRVDGERDITEAFASIDERLMSRNEIIDALSDVEYLDVEAGFLEWQWETFDQRVQAEQNMIRAEQQGEIAKLEKQKSALNMMVLRSPADGTFVYASTPWGEKIAKGKRVFPGMPVGLLPVRGKVKAKLFVAETDAVGIAVNQSVQLTLDVAPDQTFRATVSSVSTVASPRSREDPQKFFVVEATIEDIDADIMRVGTQLRATIVTGRVDDGIVVPAQAVYSDGDTHHVFVRSGGSGSEKRLVELSQRSPDLIEIVGGLEDGDRLLLIAPDGGA
;
A
#
# COMPACT_ATOMS: atom_id res chain seq x y z
N MET A 1 -72.43 2.02 -58.10
CA MET A 1 -73.81 1.85 -57.58
C MET A 1 -73.86 2.61 -56.30
N ALA A 2 -74.22 3.82 -56.41
CA ALA A 2 -75.50 4.44 -56.05
C ALA A 2 -75.60 4.60 -54.54
N MET A 3 -75.40 5.81 -54.04
CA MET A 3 -76.48 6.77 -53.81
C MET A 3 -77.10 6.55 -52.42
N ARG A 4 -77.06 7.41 -51.48
CA ARG A 4 -77.90 8.62 -51.23
C ARG A 4 -77.34 9.32 -49.98
N THR A 5 -76.87 10.49 -50.01
CA THR A 5 -77.44 11.85 -50.07
C THR A 5 -78.40 12.16 -48.91
N ARG A 6 -78.06 13.20 -48.21
CA ARG A 6 -78.84 14.33 -47.67
C ARG A 6 -79.26 14.31 -46.21
N ILE A 7 -78.69 15.33 -45.55
CA ILE A 7 -79.37 16.51 -44.94
C ILE A 7 -79.72 16.25 -43.46
N LEU A 8 -79.04 16.96 -42.57
CA LEU A 8 -79.72 17.96 -41.74
C LEU A 8 -78.74 18.95 -41.19
N THR A 9 -78.89 20.13 -41.69
CA THR A 9 -78.33 21.41 -41.26
C THR A 9 -78.98 21.88 -39.95
N LEU A 10 -78.20 22.65 -39.18
CA LEU A 10 -78.59 23.66 -38.19
C LEU A 10 -79.10 23.18 -36.82
N LEU A 11 -78.20 23.23 -35.83
CA LEU A 11 -78.50 23.99 -34.60
C LEU A 11 -77.21 24.59 -34.12
N ILE A 12 -76.99 25.87 -34.55
CA ILE A 12 -76.10 26.82 -33.92
C ILE A 12 -76.78 27.19 -32.61
N GLY A 13 -76.22 26.78 -31.52
CA GLY A 13 -76.64 27.17 -30.18
C GLY A 13 -75.39 27.41 -29.37
N ALA A 14 -75.10 28.65 -29.16
CA ALA A 14 -74.07 29.24 -28.30
C ALA A 14 -73.86 28.43 -27.02
N LEU A 15 -72.68 27.82 -26.87
CA LEU A 15 -72.08 27.56 -25.60
C LEU A 15 -70.85 28.40 -25.53
N LEU A 16 -71.04 29.57 -24.98
CA LEU A 16 -70.05 30.50 -24.47
C LEU A 16 -69.10 29.73 -23.54
N VAL A 17 -67.88 29.68 -23.92
CA VAL A 17 -66.67 29.90 -23.12
C VAL A 17 -66.99 30.02 -21.63
N ALA A 18 -66.91 28.93 -20.93
CA ALA A 18 -66.36 28.92 -19.59
C ALA A 18 -64.88 28.70 -19.75
N CYS A 19 -64.07 29.80 -19.83
CA CYS A 19 -62.74 29.79 -19.31
C CYS A 19 -62.86 29.36 -17.85
N GLY A 20 -62.74 28.08 -17.59
CA GLY A 20 -62.35 27.61 -16.29
C GLY A 20 -60.95 28.21 -16.10
N GLU A 21 -60.84 29.19 -15.21
CA GLU A 21 -59.63 29.43 -14.51
C GLU A 21 -59.17 28.04 -14.04
N THR A 22 -58.15 27.50 -14.65
CA THR A 22 -57.34 26.49 -14.03
C THR A 22 -56.85 27.17 -12.78
N ASP A 23 -57.58 26.97 -11.67
CA ASP A 23 -56.97 27.02 -10.35
C ASP A 23 -55.72 26.16 -10.43
N THR A 24 -54.62 26.75 -10.74
CA THR A 24 -53.31 26.21 -10.36
C THR A 24 -53.36 26.18 -8.85
N ASN A 25 -53.91 25.05 -8.37
CA ASN A 25 -53.88 24.72 -6.96
C ASN A 25 -52.42 24.57 -6.65
N GLU A 26 -51.73 25.67 -6.41
CA GLU A 26 -50.35 25.75 -5.90
C GLU A 26 -50.36 24.90 -4.63
N SER A 27 -49.80 23.71 -4.73
CA SER A 27 -49.83 22.67 -3.69
C SER A 27 -48.99 23.17 -2.51
N GLY A 28 -49.65 23.85 -1.58
CA GLY A 28 -49.05 24.27 -0.33
C GLY A 28 -48.99 23.07 0.62
N ILE A 29 -47.85 22.90 1.29
CA ILE A 29 -47.67 21.91 2.35
C ILE A 29 -48.18 22.52 3.65
N VAL A 30 -49.06 21.78 4.36
CA VAL A 30 -49.48 22.17 5.71
C VAL A 30 -48.36 21.80 6.66
N VAL A 31 -47.87 22.79 7.39
CA VAL A 31 -46.81 22.61 8.40
C VAL A 31 -47.43 22.13 9.69
N ASN A 32 -46.92 21.02 10.19
CA ASN A 32 -47.34 20.47 11.47
C ASN A 32 -46.12 20.18 12.33
N ARG A 33 -46.26 20.26 13.61
CA ARG A 33 -45.26 19.79 14.53
C ARG A 33 -45.20 18.27 14.49
N GLN A 34 -44.01 17.72 14.32
CA GLN A 34 -43.78 16.29 14.26
C GLN A 34 -42.41 15.91 14.78
N SER A 35 -42.30 14.67 15.24
CA SER A 35 -40.98 14.10 15.52
C SER A 35 -40.44 13.44 14.27
N MET A 36 -39.21 13.78 13.87
CA MET A 36 -38.59 13.28 12.65
C MET A 36 -37.09 13.18 12.80
N ASP A 37 -36.52 12.11 12.24
CA ASP A 37 -35.08 11.98 12.13
C ASP A 37 -34.59 12.74 10.89
N LEU A 38 -33.55 13.52 11.07
CA LEU A 38 -32.81 14.16 9.97
C LEU A 38 -31.80 13.17 9.43
N ILE A 39 -31.90 12.87 8.16
CA ILE A 39 -31.14 11.80 7.54
C ILE A 39 -30.26 12.31 6.39
N VAL A 40 -29.11 11.69 6.21
CA VAL A 40 -28.23 11.90 5.06
C VAL A 40 -28.06 10.58 4.33
N PRO A 41 -28.43 10.51 3.04
CA PRO A 41 -28.22 9.32 2.24
C PRO A 41 -26.75 9.17 1.87
N ALA A 42 -26.27 7.93 1.80
CA ALA A 42 -24.93 7.60 1.39
C ALA A 42 -24.90 6.30 0.59
N GLU A 43 -23.99 6.20 -0.35
CA GLU A 43 -23.62 4.95 -1.00
C GLU A 43 -22.30 4.46 -0.45
N GLY A 44 -22.07 3.14 -0.50
CA GLY A 44 -20.83 2.60 0.01
C GLY A 44 -20.55 1.18 -0.36
N GLU A 45 -19.52 0.67 0.26
CA GLU A 45 -19.08 -0.71 0.08
C GLU A 45 -18.62 -1.31 1.42
N ILE A 46 -18.75 -2.61 1.54
CA ILE A 46 -18.16 -3.35 2.65
C ILE A 46 -16.67 -3.43 2.43
N ILE A 47 -15.91 -2.96 3.42
CA ILE A 47 -14.46 -3.10 3.46
C ILE A 47 -14.03 -3.95 4.64
N THR A 48 -12.80 -4.45 4.61
CA THR A 48 -12.25 -5.15 5.77
C THR A 48 -11.96 -4.17 6.92
N ALA A 49 -12.32 -4.56 8.14
CA ALA A 49 -11.94 -3.81 9.34
C ALA A 49 -10.53 -4.20 9.80
N GLU A 50 -10.18 -5.47 9.65
CA GLU A 50 -8.85 -6.01 9.98
C GLU A 50 -8.35 -6.84 8.81
N SER A 51 -7.09 -6.67 8.46
CA SER A 51 -6.42 -7.48 7.43
C SER A 51 -4.98 -7.77 7.84
N LEU A 52 -4.51 -8.94 7.46
CA LEU A 52 -3.10 -9.29 7.58
C LEU A 52 -2.39 -8.85 6.29
N PRO A 53 -1.48 -7.88 6.36
CA PRO A 53 -0.76 -7.45 5.17
C PRO A 53 0.29 -8.50 4.78
N ILE A 54 0.32 -8.84 3.50
CA ILE A 54 1.38 -9.64 2.91
C ILE A 54 2.32 -8.67 2.22
N ALA A 55 3.44 -8.38 2.87
CA ALA A 55 4.41 -7.39 2.42
C ALA A 55 5.78 -8.02 2.18
N LEU A 56 6.56 -7.40 1.31
CA LEU A 56 7.96 -7.76 1.12
C LEU A 56 8.72 -7.45 2.42
N PRO A 57 9.48 -8.42 3.00
CA PRO A 57 10.21 -8.20 4.25
C PRO A 57 11.13 -6.98 4.19
N PRO A 58 11.28 -6.21 5.27
CA PRO A 58 12.26 -5.15 5.36
C PRO A 58 13.68 -5.74 5.37
N GLY A 59 14.64 -5.06 4.75
CA GLY A 59 16.06 -5.50 4.76
C GLY A 59 16.75 -5.42 3.40
N ILE A 60 15.99 -5.32 2.32
CA ILE A 60 16.51 -5.10 0.98
C ILE A 60 16.18 -3.65 0.59
N ARG A 61 17.19 -2.88 0.15
CA ARG A 61 16.97 -1.47 -0.21
C ARG A 61 16.48 -1.25 -1.65
N LEU A 62 16.39 -2.33 -2.43
CA LEU A 62 16.01 -2.28 -3.84
C LEU A 62 14.54 -2.68 -4.00
N GLY A 63 13.85 -2.02 -4.93
CA GLY A 63 12.51 -2.43 -5.34
C GLY A 63 12.59 -3.54 -6.38
N PHE A 64 11.62 -4.47 -6.37
CA PHE A 64 11.52 -5.62 -7.26
C PHE A 64 10.26 -5.57 -8.09
N ASN A 65 10.36 -6.04 -9.34
CA ASN A 65 9.21 -6.18 -10.21
C ASN A 65 8.49 -7.50 -9.88
N ILE A 66 7.16 -7.44 -9.87
CA ILE A 66 6.33 -8.62 -9.66
C ILE A 66 6.32 -9.45 -10.95
N ALA A 67 6.88 -10.65 -10.89
CA ALA A 67 6.85 -11.60 -12.00
C ALA A 67 5.53 -12.38 -12.05
N TRP A 68 4.97 -12.72 -10.90
CA TRP A 68 3.72 -13.46 -10.78
C TRP A 68 2.99 -13.10 -9.48
N LEU A 69 1.64 -13.08 -9.56
CA LEU A 69 0.73 -12.92 -8.42
C LEU A 69 -0.33 -14.04 -8.46
N ALA A 70 -0.75 -14.51 -7.30
CA ALA A 70 -1.94 -15.32 -7.17
C ALA A 70 -3.15 -14.53 -7.68
N PRO A 71 -4.19 -15.18 -8.26
CA PRO A 71 -5.40 -14.50 -8.69
C PRO A 71 -6.05 -13.74 -7.55
N GLU A 72 -6.57 -12.54 -7.85
CA GLU A 72 -7.34 -11.77 -6.86
C GLU A 72 -8.58 -12.57 -6.44
N PHE A 73 -8.92 -12.54 -5.16
CA PHE A 73 -10.03 -13.27 -4.52
C PHE A 73 -9.85 -14.81 -4.50
N SER A 74 -8.66 -15.33 -4.80
CA SER A 74 -8.39 -16.76 -4.61
C SER A 74 -8.26 -17.12 -3.14
N GLU A 75 -8.73 -18.30 -2.77
CA GLU A 75 -8.45 -18.87 -1.45
C GLU A 75 -7.02 -19.39 -1.40
N VAL A 76 -6.29 -18.99 -0.37
CA VAL A 76 -4.91 -19.38 -0.11
C VAL A 76 -4.79 -19.94 1.30
N LYS A 77 -3.89 -20.90 1.46
CA LYS A 77 -3.54 -21.49 2.76
C LYS A 77 -2.22 -20.90 3.28
N ALA A 78 -2.03 -21.00 4.57
CA ALA A 78 -0.74 -20.67 5.18
C ALA A 78 0.41 -21.40 4.49
N GLY A 79 1.43 -20.66 4.04
CA GLY A 79 2.56 -21.19 3.29
C GLY A 79 2.41 -21.19 1.76
N ASP A 80 1.22 -21.02 1.21
CA ASP A 80 1.01 -20.92 -0.24
C ASP A 80 1.74 -19.71 -0.83
N VAL A 81 2.26 -19.88 -2.03
CA VAL A 81 2.94 -18.80 -2.75
C VAL A 81 1.90 -17.83 -3.29
N VAL A 82 1.96 -16.57 -2.88
CA VAL A 82 1.03 -15.51 -3.31
C VAL A 82 1.66 -14.51 -4.27
N ALA A 83 3.00 -14.35 -4.22
CA ALA A 83 3.72 -13.53 -5.20
C ALA A 83 5.11 -14.11 -5.47
N ARG A 84 5.60 -13.89 -6.69
CA ARG A 84 7.00 -14.10 -7.08
C ARG A 84 7.52 -12.84 -7.72
N PHE A 85 8.74 -12.49 -7.37
CA PHE A 85 9.43 -11.35 -7.95
C PHE A 85 10.43 -11.81 -9.00
N ASP A 86 10.85 -10.87 -9.83
CA ASP A 86 11.90 -11.11 -10.83
C ASP A 86 13.25 -11.22 -10.11
N ASP A 87 13.81 -12.43 -10.16
CA ASP A 87 15.06 -12.82 -9.50
C ASP A 87 16.25 -12.97 -10.45
N GLN A 88 16.06 -12.75 -11.76
CA GLN A 88 17.07 -13.01 -12.78
C GLN A 88 18.39 -12.26 -12.54
N GLU A 89 18.31 -11.00 -12.12
CA GLU A 89 19.48 -10.20 -11.83
C GLU A 89 20.26 -10.71 -10.61
N ILE A 90 19.51 -11.16 -9.57
CA ILE A 90 20.15 -11.72 -8.37
C ILE A 90 20.82 -13.06 -8.70
N ILE A 91 20.16 -13.90 -9.50
CA ILE A 91 20.72 -15.19 -9.95
C ILE A 91 22.00 -14.96 -10.76
N ARG A 92 22.00 -14.00 -11.69
CA ARG A 92 23.17 -13.67 -12.49
C ARG A 92 24.34 -13.21 -11.63
N THR A 93 24.10 -12.26 -10.74
CA THR A 93 25.15 -11.74 -9.84
C THR A 93 25.61 -12.80 -8.85
N GLN A 94 24.75 -13.71 -8.43
CA GLN A 94 25.12 -14.86 -7.59
C GLN A 94 26.08 -15.81 -8.32
N GLN A 95 25.81 -16.13 -9.59
CA GLN A 95 26.69 -16.94 -10.40
C GLN A 95 28.08 -16.29 -10.57
N GLU A 96 28.13 -14.97 -10.81
CA GLU A 96 29.39 -14.21 -10.86
C GLU A 96 30.14 -14.31 -9.52
N THR A 97 29.43 -14.15 -8.39
CA THR A 97 30.03 -14.27 -7.05
C THR A 97 30.58 -15.67 -6.77
N ILE A 98 29.86 -16.73 -7.18
CA ILE A 98 30.33 -18.13 -7.07
C ILE A 98 31.65 -18.32 -7.86
N LEU A 99 31.71 -17.77 -9.07
CA LEU A 99 32.92 -17.84 -9.88
C LEU A 99 34.09 -17.08 -9.23
N ASN A 100 33.85 -15.94 -8.60
CA ASN A 100 34.86 -15.19 -7.88
C ASN A 100 35.41 -15.98 -6.67
N VAL A 101 34.53 -16.60 -5.90
CA VAL A 101 34.95 -17.50 -4.79
C VAL A 101 35.83 -18.63 -5.31
N ALA A 102 35.38 -19.33 -6.37
CA ALA A 102 36.17 -20.41 -6.97
C ALA A 102 37.52 -19.92 -7.54
N LYS A 103 37.57 -18.71 -8.09
CA LYS A 103 38.83 -18.09 -8.55
C LYS A 103 39.78 -17.86 -7.39
N SER A 104 39.31 -17.35 -6.26
CA SER A 104 40.13 -17.15 -5.06
C SER A 104 40.65 -18.48 -4.49
N ASP A 105 39.83 -19.54 -4.51
CA ASP A 105 40.28 -20.90 -4.13
C ASP A 105 41.44 -21.38 -5.03
N PHE A 106 41.30 -21.18 -6.34
CA PHE A 106 42.35 -21.54 -7.31
C PHE A 106 43.64 -20.73 -7.06
N GLN A 107 43.52 -19.43 -6.79
CA GLN A 107 44.68 -18.58 -6.52
C GLN A 107 45.41 -19.02 -5.25
N LEU A 108 44.65 -19.33 -4.17
CA LEU A 108 45.23 -19.86 -2.92
C LEU A 108 45.94 -21.20 -3.15
N ALA A 109 45.33 -22.12 -3.91
CA ALA A 109 45.93 -23.41 -4.21
C ALA A 109 47.21 -23.28 -5.05
N ASP A 110 47.20 -22.45 -6.10
CA ASP A 110 48.37 -22.20 -6.94
C ASP A 110 49.51 -21.55 -6.18
N MET A 111 49.19 -20.57 -5.36
CA MET A 111 50.14 -19.90 -4.48
C MET A 111 50.79 -20.86 -3.47
N SER A 112 49.96 -21.72 -2.86
CA SER A 112 50.49 -22.75 -1.92
C SER A 112 51.41 -23.74 -2.65
N ARG A 113 51.08 -24.11 -3.91
CA ARG A 113 51.95 -24.97 -4.73
C ARG A 113 53.26 -24.31 -5.07
N LEU A 114 53.22 -23.02 -5.50
CA LEU A 114 54.44 -22.24 -5.79
C LEU A 114 55.30 -22.05 -4.55
N ALA A 115 54.69 -21.78 -3.40
CA ALA A 115 55.39 -21.66 -2.10
C ALA A 115 56.12 -22.96 -1.74
N MET A 116 55.45 -24.10 -1.89
CA MET A 116 56.04 -25.40 -1.63
C MET A 116 57.26 -25.71 -2.55
N LEU A 117 57.17 -25.33 -3.83
CA LEU A 117 58.31 -25.50 -4.76
C LEU A 117 59.50 -24.64 -4.37
N GLU A 118 59.26 -23.41 -3.94
CA GLU A 118 60.29 -22.50 -3.51
C GLU A 118 60.91 -22.92 -2.16
N GLU A 119 60.11 -23.43 -1.24
CA GLU A 119 60.55 -24.04 0.01
C GLU A 119 61.54 -25.17 -0.26
N VAL A 120 61.15 -26.12 -1.12
CA VAL A 120 62.02 -27.29 -1.51
C VAL A 120 63.31 -26.81 -2.17
N ARG A 121 63.24 -25.72 -3.00
CA ARG A 121 64.45 -25.16 -3.64
C ARG A 121 65.41 -24.56 -2.60
N ILE A 122 64.90 -23.76 -1.67
CA ILE A 122 65.70 -23.11 -0.64
C ILE A 122 66.28 -24.18 0.32
N ASP A 123 65.48 -25.16 0.76
CA ASP A 123 65.89 -26.28 1.61
C ASP A 123 67.07 -27.06 0.97
N HIS A 124 66.94 -27.38 -0.33
CA HIS A 124 68.02 -28.05 -1.07
C HIS A 124 69.28 -27.22 -1.14
N GLU A 125 69.17 -25.90 -1.39
CA GLU A 125 70.33 -25.00 -1.46
C GLU A 125 70.97 -24.81 -0.11
N THR A 126 70.19 -24.67 0.96
CA THR A 126 70.69 -24.64 2.35
C THR A 126 71.43 -25.90 2.72
N GLY A 127 70.84 -27.08 2.40
CA GLY A 127 71.53 -28.36 2.67
C GLY A 127 72.84 -28.50 1.88
N ARG A 128 72.92 -27.96 0.65
CA ARG A 128 74.19 -27.92 -0.11
C ARG A 128 75.24 -27.03 0.57
N VAL A 129 74.86 -25.79 0.96
CA VAL A 129 75.75 -24.83 1.60
C VAL A 129 76.24 -25.33 2.95
N ASP A 130 75.33 -25.89 3.77
CA ASP A 130 75.68 -26.52 5.06
C ASP A 130 76.70 -27.69 4.88
N GLY A 131 76.42 -28.57 3.90
CA GLY A 131 77.32 -29.67 3.61
C GLY A 131 78.72 -29.22 3.14
N GLU A 132 78.79 -28.19 2.27
CA GLU A 132 80.06 -27.60 1.84
C GLU A 132 80.76 -26.91 3.00
N ARG A 133 80.03 -26.20 3.87
CA ARG A 133 80.60 -25.55 5.07
C ARG A 133 81.21 -26.54 6.02
N ASP A 134 80.49 -27.62 6.36
CA ASP A 134 80.97 -28.70 7.26
C ASP A 134 82.26 -29.33 6.75
N ILE A 135 82.35 -29.58 5.43
CA ILE A 135 83.58 -30.08 4.80
C ILE A 135 84.71 -29.08 4.88
N THR A 136 84.49 -27.82 4.55
CA THR A 136 85.48 -26.74 4.54
C THR A 136 85.94 -26.45 5.93
N GLU A 137 85.07 -26.41 6.95
CA GLU A 137 85.44 -26.27 8.36
C GLU A 137 86.28 -27.44 8.85
N ALA A 138 85.99 -28.66 8.45
CA ALA A 138 86.83 -29.81 8.74
C ALA A 138 88.29 -29.63 8.17
N PHE A 139 88.37 -29.08 6.94
CA PHE A 139 89.67 -28.77 6.31
C PHE A 139 90.38 -27.64 7.04
N ALA A 140 89.68 -26.56 7.42
CA ALA A 140 90.26 -25.44 8.16
C ALA A 140 90.77 -25.82 9.56
N SER A 141 90.34 -26.89 10.15
CA SER A 141 90.72 -27.44 11.47
C SER A 141 91.91 -28.43 11.42
N ILE A 142 92.48 -28.69 10.26
CA ILE A 142 93.61 -29.62 10.10
C ILE A 142 94.87 -28.98 10.62
N ASP A 143 95.73 -29.80 11.26
CA ASP A 143 97.05 -29.36 11.85
C ASP A 143 97.98 -28.76 10.77
N GLU A 144 98.54 -27.55 11.05
CA GLU A 144 99.54 -26.84 10.20
C GLU A 144 100.74 -27.68 9.75
N ARG A 145 100.92 -28.89 10.37
CA ARG A 145 101.99 -29.83 9.97
C ARG A 145 101.61 -30.66 8.75
N LEU A 146 100.34 -30.70 8.40
CA LEU A 146 99.84 -31.51 7.31
C LEU A 146 99.39 -30.69 6.08
N MET A 147 99.09 -29.40 6.29
CA MET A 147 98.67 -28.46 5.24
C MET A 147 99.50 -27.17 5.29
N SER A 148 99.63 -26.51 4.19
CA SER A 148 100.27 -25.19 4.12
C SER A 148 99.40 -24.13 4.80
N ARG A 149 100.07 -23.11 5.39
CA ARG A 149 99.34 -22.01 6.04
C ARG A 149 98.40 -21.28 5.10
N ASN A 150 98.75 -21.17 3.81
CA ASN A 150 97.90 -20.50 2.83
C ASN A 150 96.63 -21.32 2.54
N GLU A 151 96.67 -22.66 2.48
CA GLU A 151 95.53 -23.52 2.30
C GLU A 151 94.52 -23.46 3.48
N ILE A 152 95.08 -23.29 4.73
CA ILE A 152 94.23 -23.08 5.91
C ILE A 152 93.56 -21.71 5.89
N ILE A 153 94.28 -20.65 5.47
CA ILE A 153 93.73 -19.31 5.35
C ILE A 153 92.63 -19.29 4.25
N ASP A 154 92.86 -19.93 3.12
CA ASP A 154 91.86 -20.05 2.04
C ASP A 154 90.59 -20.82 2.54
N ALA A 155 90.78 -21.94 3.24
CA ALA A 155 89.65 -22.68 3.82
C ALA A 155 88.84 -21.89 4.87
N LEU A 156 89.57 -21.09 5.74
CA LEU A 156 88.82 -20.21 6.66
C LEU A 156 88.08 -19.09 5.93
N SER A 157 88.60 -18.56 4.85
CA SER A 157 87.87 -17.56 4.01
C SER A 157 86.72 -18.15 3.31
N ASP A 158 86.81 -19.43 2.87
CA ASP A 158 85.69 -20.15 2.26
C ASP A 158 84.60 -20.45 3.30
N VAL A 159 84.93 -20.82 4.57
CA VAL A 159 83.96 -20.95 5.66
C VAL A 159 83.22 -19.64 5.91
N GLU A 160 83.95 -18.50 6.01
CA GLU A 160 83.30 -17.19 6.18
C GLU A 160 82.36 -16.83 5.04
N TYR A 161 82.72 -17.16 3.78
CA TYR A 161 81.86 -16.98 2.62
C TYR A 161 80.55 -17.87 2.70
N LEU A 162 80.77 -19.12 3.08
CA LEU A 162 79.62 -20.09 3.20
C LEU A 162 78.67 -19.70 4.36
N ASP A 163 79.16 -19.13 5.46
CA ASP A 163 78.36 -18.62 6.56
C ASP A 163 77.52 -17.40 6.11
N VAL A 164 78.12 -16.49 5.31
CA VAL A 164 77.33 -15.38 4.70
C VAL A 164 76.28 -15.89 3.74
N GLU A 165 76.61 -16.89 2.90
CA GLU A 165 75.65 -17.50 1.97
C GLU A 165 74.50 -18.18 2.70
N ALA A 166 74.77 -18.92 3.79
CA ALA A 166 73.76 -19.57 4.63
C ALA A 166 72.81 -18.51 5.27
N GLY A 167 73.38 -17.43 5.84
CA GLY A 167 72.60 -16.33 6.39
C GLY A 167 71.73 -15.61 5.34
N PHE A 168 72.24 -15.51 4.09
CA PHE A 168 71.42 -14.98 3.00
C PHE A 168 70.24 -15.87 2.62
N LEU A 169 70.45 -17.21 2.60
CA LEU A 169 69.37 -18.14 2.32
C LEU A 169 68.28 -18.16 3.42
N GLU A 170 68.69 -18.03 4.70
CA GLU A 170 67.78 -17.87 5.83
C GLU A 170 66.94 -16.58 5.72
N TRP A 171 67.61 -15.47 5.46
CA TRP A 171 66.90 -14.21 5.19
C TRP A 171 65.97 -14.27 3.98
N GLN A 172 66.39 -14.93 2.91
CA GLN A 172 65.58 -15.11 1.70
C GLN A 172 64.29 -15.92 2.03
N TRP A 173 64.43 -16.99 2.83
CA TRP A 173 63.30 -17.80 3.25
C TRP A 173 62.29 -17.01 4.11
N GLU A 174 62.76 -16.33 5.15
CA GLU A 174 61.90 -15.52 6.01
C GLU A 174 61.15 -14.44 5.23
N THR A 175 61.83 -13.73 4.34
CA THR A 175 61.21 -12.68 3.51
C THR A 175 60.19 -13.25 2.54
N PHE A 176 60.49 -14.42 1.98
CA PHE A 176 59.56 -15.11 1.07
C PHE A 176 58.32 -15.58 1.81
N ASP A 177 58.49 -16.24 2.96
CA ASP A 177 57.38 -16.75 3.76
C ASP A 177 56.42 -15.62 4.23
N GLN A 178 57.01 -14.52 4.76
CA GLN A 178 56.20 -13.36 5.15
C GLN A 178 55.40 -12.77 3.99
N ARG A 179 55.96 -12.68 2.79
CA ARG A 179 55.30 -12.18 1.60
C ARG A 179 54.15 -13.11 1.17
N VAL A 180 54.40 -14.44 1.13
CA VAL A 180 53.40 -15.45 0.78
C VAL A 180 52.23 -15.42 1.77
N GLN A 181 52.53 -15.37 3.09
CA GLN A 181 51.50 -15.28 4.11
C GLN A 181 50.66 -14.00 3.97
N ALA A 182 51.28 -12.85 3.75
CA ALA A 182 50.57 -11.57 3.55
C ALA A 182 49.64 -11.63 2.33
N GLU A 183 50.11 -12.17 1.20
CA GLU A 183 49.32 -12.28 -0.03
C GLU A 183 48.18 -13.30 0.12
N GLN A 184 48.44 -14.45 0.75
CA GLN A 184 47.36 -15.42 1.08
C GLN A 184 46.31 -14.81 1.99
N ASN A 185 46.71 -14.01 2.99
CA ASN A 185 45.75 -13.36 3.89
C ASN A 185 44.90 -12.32 3.14
N MET A 186 45.48 -11.60 2.19
CA MET A 186 44.76 -10.68 1.33
C MET A 186 43.69 -11.42 0.49
N ILE A 187 44.10 -12.52 -0.18
CA ILE A 187 43.14 -13.33 -1.00
C ILE A 187 42.05 -13.97 -0.12
N ARG A 188 42.39 -14.44 1.09
CA ARG A 188 41.39 -14.97 2.03
C ARG A 188 40.40 -13.89 2.48
N ALA A 189 40.88 -12.67 2.74
CA ALA A 189 40.00 -11.55 3.11
C ALA A 189 39.05 -11.18 1.97
N GLU A 190 39.53 -11.15 0.71
CA GLU A 190 38.68 -10.94 -0.46
C GLU A 190 37.65 -12.06 -0.62
N GLN A 191 38.06 -13.31 -0.50
CA GLN A 191 37.20 -14.49 -0.55
C GLN A 191 36.08 -14.44 0.50
N GLN A 192 36.42 -14.08 1.74
CA GLN A 192 35.44 -13.93 2.82
C GLN A 192 34.42 -12.84 2.49
N GLY A 193 34.84 -11.75 1.86
CA GLY A 193 33.95 -10.71 1.35
C GLY A 193 32.97 -11.24 0.30
N GLU A 194 33.44 -12.03 -0.65
CA GLU A 194 32.57 -12.66 -1.67
C GLU A 194 31.63 -13.72 -1.08
N ILE A 195 32.09 -14.52 -0.09
CA ILE A 195 31.23 -15.47 0.64
C ILE A 195 30.11 -14.72 1.39
N ALA A 196 30.44 -13.62 2.07
CA ALA A 196 29.43 -12.80 2.77
C ALA A 196 28.40 -12.21 1.79
N LYS A 197 28.84 -11.80 0.60
CA LYS A 197 27.99 -11.33 -0.48
C LYS A 197 27.08 -12.45 -1.01
N LEU A 198 27.63 -13.67 -1.20
CA LEU A 198 26.86 -14.86 -1.60
C LEU A 198 25.74 -15.18 -0.61
N GLU A 199 26.00 -15.12 0.68
CA GLU A 199 24.96 -15.36 1.71
C GLU A 199 23.86 -14.30 1.69
N LYS A 200 24.21 -13.02 1.46
CA LYS A 200 23.20 -11.95 1.25
C LYS A 200 22.35 -12.22 0.00
N GLN A 201 22.96 -12.67 -1.10
CA GLN A 201 22.25 -13.00 -2.33
C GLN A 201 21.30 -14.19 -2.15
N LYS A 202 21.73 -15.24 -1.43
CA LYS A 202 20.86 -16.38 -1.08
C LYS A 202 19.66 -15.95 -0.23
N SER A 203 19.91 -15.10 0.77
CA SER A 203 18.84 -14.53 1.59
C SER A 203 17.86 -13.71 0.76
N ALA A 204 18.37 -12.90 -0.17
CA ALA A 204 17.54 -12.12 -1.09
C ALA A 204 16.68 -13.02 -1.99
N LEU A 205 17.23 -14.11 -2.55
CA LEU A 205 16.48 -15.06 -3.36
C LEU A 205 15.34 -15.73 -2.58
N ASN A 206 15.56 -16.06 -1.31
CA ASN A 206 14.52 -16.62 -0.46
C ASN A 206 13.36 -15.65 -0.25
N MET A 207 13.63 -14.34 -0.29
CA MET A 207 12.61 -13.29 -0.16
C MET A 207 11.88 -13.01 -1.47
N MET A 208 12.37 -13.51 -2.63
CA MET A 208 11.70 -13.34 -3.94
C MET A 208 10.43 -14.17 -4.07
N VAL A 209 10.14 -15.06 -3.14
CA VAL A 209 8.91 -15.84 -3.08
C VAL A 209 8.14 -15.44 -1.83
N LEU A 210 7.04 -14.71 -2.02
CA LEU A 210 6.19 -14.26 -0.93
C LEU A 210 5.10 -15.30 -0.68
N ARG A 211 4.96 -15.70 0.59
CA ARG A 211 4.01 -16.73 1.02
C ARG A 211 2.94 -16.13 1.92
N SER A 212 1.76 -16.75 1.89
CA SER A 212 0.66 -16.38 2.79
C SER A 212 1.01 -16.74 4.25
N PRO A 213 0.84 -15.80 5.20
CA PRO A 213 1.07 -16.08 6.63
C PRO A 213 -0.07 -16.86 7.28
N ALA A 214 -1.27 -16.90 6.68
CA ALA A 214 -2.47 -17.53 7.21
C ALA A 214 -3.38 -18.00 6.08
N ASP A 215 -4.40 -18.79 6.44
CA ASP A 215 -5.49 -19.13 5.51
C ASP A 215 -6.40 -17.93 5.30
N GLY A 216 -6.87 -17.73 4.07
CA GLY A 216 -7.79 -16.63 3.78
C GLY A 216 -7.98 -16.36 2.29
N THR A 217 -8.72 -15.31 1.98
CA THR A 217 -8.92 -14.84 0.60
C THR A 217 -7.86 -13.77 0.28
N PHE A 218 -7.10 -13.98 -0.78
CA PHE A 218 -6.05 -13.06 -1.20
C PHE A 218 -6.64 -11.87 -1.96
N VAL A 219 -6.44 -10.65 -1.47
CA VAL A 219 -6.89 -9.41 -2.10
C VAL A 219 -5.67 -8.55 -2.42
N TYR A 220 -5.63 -7.97 -3.63
CA TYR A 220 -4.53 -7.10 -4.02
C TYR A 220 -4.49 -5.83 -3.17
N ALA A 221 -3.32 -5.49 -2.70
CA ALA A 221 -3.11 -4.21 -2.02
C ALA A 221 -3.18 -3.05 -3.03
N SER A 222 -3.50 -1.86 -2.54
CA SER A 222 -3.42 -0.63 -3.33
C SER A 222 -2.20 0.19 -2.91
N THR A 223 -1.59 0.87 -3.86
CA THR A 223 -0.55 1.86 -3.59
C THR A 223 -1.16 3.08 -2.88
N PRO A 224 -0.34 3.94 -2.23
CA PRO A 224 -0.83 5.19 -1.63
C PRO A 224 -1.56 6.12 -2.63
N TRP A 225 -1.33 5.93 -3.93
CA TRP A 225 -1.99 6.69 -5.01
C TRP A 225 -3.27 6.04 -5.54
N GLY A 226 -3.77 4.97 -4.87
CA GLY A 226 -5.01 4.29 -5.23
C GLY A 226 -4.89 3.25 -6.35
N GLU A 227 -3.71 3.02 -6.91
CA GLU A 227 -3.52 1.99 -7.93
C GLU A 227 -3.39 0.61 -7.31
N LYS A 228 -4.11 -0.39 -7.82
CA LYS A 228 -3.94 -1.78 -7.41
C LYS A 228 -2.58 -2.33 -7.82
N ILE A 229 -1.99 -3.12 -6.96
CA ILE A 229 -0.79 -3.90 -7.26
C ILE A 229 -1.12 -4.91 -8.36
N ALA A 230 -0.23 -5.04 -9.34
CA ALA A 230 -0.40 -5.94 -10.49
C ALA A 230 0.94 -6.51 -10.93
N LYS A 231 0.90 -7.58 -11.75
CA LYS A 231 2.08 -8.14 -12.43
C LYS A 231 2.83 -7.05 -13.20
N GLY A 232 4.15 -7.04 -13.09
CA GLY A 232 5.03 -6.05 -13.73
C GLY A 232 5.22 -4.75 -12.95
N LYS A 233 4.41 -4.48 -11.93
CA LYS A 233 4.60 -3.32 -11.05
C LYS A 233 5.82 -3.52 -10.15
N ARG A 234 6.50 -2.41 -9.88
CA ARG A 234 7.63 -2.38 -8.95
C ARG A 234 7.14 -2.10 -7.54
N VAL A 235 7.56 -2.93 -6.60
CA VAL A 235 7.25 -2.80 -5.18
C VAL A 235 8.54 -2.68 -4.37
N PHE A 236 8.44 -2.03 -3.23
CA PHE A 236 9.56 -1.78 -2.33
C PHE A 236 9.38 -2.54 -1.02
N PRO A 237 10.46 -2.82 -0.30
CA PRO A 237 10.37 -3.47 1.02
C PRO A 237 9.44 -2.70 1.96
N GLY A 238 8.60 -3.46 2.67
CA GLY A 238 7.57 -2.90 3.55
C GLY A 238 6.27 -2.52 2.86
N MET A 239 6.22 -2.47 1.51
CA MET A 239 4.96 -2.26 0.80
C MET A 239 4.14 -3.55 0.80
N PRO A 240 2.85 -3.48 1.15
CA PRO A 240 1.96 -4.62 1.02
C PRO A 240 1.72 -4.93 -0.46
N VAL A 241 1.86 -6.19 -0.82
CA VAL A 241 1.53 -6.73 -2.15
C VAL A 241 0.09 -7.20 -2.18
N GLY A 242 -0.38 -7.72 -1.07
CA GLY A 242 -1.73 -8.18 -0.87
C GLY A 242 -2.15 -8.10 0.59
N LEU A 243 -3.42 -8.34 0.81
CA LEU A 243 -4.07 -8.34 2.11
C LEU A 243 -4.84 -9.64 2.26
N LEU A 244 -4.88 -10.18 3.45
CA LEU A 244 -5.79 -11.25 3.85
C LEU A 244 -6.83 -10.65 4.80
N PRO A 245 -8.06 -10.36 4.33
CA PRO A 245 -9.16 -9.94 5.19
C PRO A 245 -9.44 -10.98 6.26
N VAL A 246 -9.57 -10.54 7.49
CA VAL A 246 -10.01 -11.42 8.58
C VAL A 246 -11.51 -11.64 8.44
N ARG A 247 -11.93 -12.90 8.30
CA ARG A 247 -13.33 -13.26 8.10
C ARG A 247 -14.19 -12.75 9.26
N GLY A 248 -15.32 -12.11 8.95
CA GLY A 248 -16.22 -11.55 9.96
C GLY A 248 -15.73 -10.24 10.59
N LYS A 249 -14.60 -9.70 10.17
CA LYS A 249 -14.09 -8.39 10.59
C LYS A 249 -14.27 -7.39 9.43
N VAL A 250 -15.47 -6.90 9.27
CA VAL A 250 -15.84 -5.95 8.20
C VAL A 250 -16.40 -4.66 8.79
N LYS A 251 -16.30 -3.59 8.00
CA LYS A 251 -16.91 -2.29 8.28
C LYS A 251 -17.49 -1.72 6.98
N ALA A 252 -18.40 -0.78 7.10
CA ALA A 252 -18.94 -0.06 5.97
C ALA A 252 -18.06 1.18 5.68
N LYS A 253 -17.71 1.38 4.42
CA LYS A 253 -17.12 2.61 3.91
C LYS A 253 -18.16 3.30 3.06
N LEU A 254 -18.59 4.47 3.53
CA LEU A 254 -19.68 5.24 2.96
C LEU A 254 -19.11 6.46 2.26
N PHE A 255 -19.71 6.83 1.14
CA PHE A 255 -19.40 8.03 0.38
C PHE A 255 -20.60 8.97 0.45
N VAL A 256 -20.41 10.10 1.10
CA VAL A 256 -21.43 11.16 1.21
C VAL A 256 -21.03 12.31 0.31
N ALA A 257 -21.92 12.75 -0.58
CA ALA A 257 -21.64 13.89 -1.44
C ALA A 257 -21.33 15.15 -0.62
N GLU A 258 -20.40 15.96 -1.09
CA GLU A 258 -19.97 17.20 -0.39
C GLU A 258 -21.16 18.12 -0.10
N THR A 259 -22.15 18.18 -1.02
CA THR A 259 -23.38 18.96 -0.87
C THR A 259 -24.26 18.50 0.28
N ASP A 260 -24.22 17.21 0.59
CA ASP A 260 -25.16 16.55 1.51
C ASP A 260 -24.52 16.27 2.88
N ALA A 261 -23.22 16.46 2.99
CA ALA A 261 -22.43 16.14 4.17
C ALA A 261 -22.57 17.15 5.32
N VAL A 262 -23.82 17.45 5.69
CA VAL A 262 -24.11 18.42 6.76
C VAL A 262 -24.44 17.69 8.07
N GLY A 263 -23.76 18.08 9.16
CA GLY A 263 -24.04 17.58 10.49
C GLY A 263 -23.56 16.15 10.75
N ILE A 264 -22.74 15.57 9.86
CA ILE A 264 -22.20 14.21 10.07
C ILE A 264 -21.10 14.26 11.13
N ALA A 265 -21.25 13.37 12.13
CA ALA A 265 -20.31 13.25 13.26
C ALA A 265 -20.11 11.80 13.66
N VAL A 266 -19.04 11.55 14.38
CA VAL A 266 -18.74 10.24 14.98
C VAL A 266 -19.82 9.86 16.00
N ASN A 267 -20.09 8.56 16.16
CA ASN A 267 -21.12 7.96 17.02
C ASN A 267 -22.57 8.16 16.56
N GLN A 268 -22.81 8.67 15.36
CA GLN A 268 -24.16 8.71 14.78
C GLN A 268 -24.60 7.32 14.33
N SER A 269 -25.91 7.06 14.43
CA SER A 269 -26.53 5.81 13.99
C SER A 269 -26.64 5.77 12.46
N VAL A 270 -26.36 4.62 11.89
CA VAL A 270 -26.45 4.36 10.46
C VAL A 270 -27.29 3.13 10.21
N GLN A 271 -28.20 3.24 9.27
CA GLN A 271 -28.94 2.09 8.72
C GLN A 271 -28.32 1.71 7.38
N LEU A 272 -27.94 0.44 7.25
CA LEU A 272 -27.30 -0.11 6.04
C LEU A 272 -28.25 -1.09 5.36
N THR A 273 -28.32 -1.01 4.05
CA THR A 273 -29.02 -1.99 3.21
C THR A 273 -28.07 -2.46 2.12
N LEU A 274 -27.79 -3.75 2.08
CA LEU A 274 -26.93 -4.35 1.05
C LEU A 274 -27.70 -4.55 -0.26
N ASP A 275 -27.08 -4.27 -1.40
CA ASP A 275 -27.72 -4.50 -2.70
C ASP A 275 -28.03 -5.97 -2.98
N VAL A 276 -27.29 -6.90 -2.34
CA VAL A 276 -27.53 -8.35 -2.40
C VAL A 276 -28.69 -8.82 -1.51
N ALA A 277 -29.12 -8.01 -0.54
CA ALA A 277 -30.18 -8.31 0.41
C ALA A 277 -31.01 -7.04 0.71
N PRO A 278 -31.81 -6.54 -0.27
CA PRO A 278 -32.50 -5.25 -0.15
C PRO A 278 -33.60 -5.24 0.91
N ASP A 279 -34.09 -6.41 1.31
CA ASP A 279 -35.13 -6.55 2.32
C ASP A 279 -34.61 -6.58 3.77
N GLN A 280 -33.27 -6.55 3.94
CA GLN A 280 -32.62 -6.60 5.27
C GLN A 280 -31.92 -5.28 5.56
N THR A 281 -32.19 -4.75 6.74
CA THR A 281 -31.55 -3.54 7.25
C THR A 281 -30.64 -3.89 8.42
N PHE A 282 -29.39 -3.44 8.35
CA PHE A 282 -28.38 -3.65 9.37
C PHE A 282 -28.09 -2.34 10.09
N ARG A 283 -27.74 -2.43 11.37
CA ARG A 283 -27.36 -1.27 12.15
C ARG A 283 -25.83 -1.12 12.17
N ALA A 284 -25.42 0.13 12.07
CA ALA A 284 -24.02 0.49 12.20
C ALA A 284 -23.89 1.84 12.91
N THR A 285 -22.69 2.13 13.38
CA THR A 285 -22.36 3.38 14.06
C THR A 285 -21.18 4.02 13.35
N VAL A 286 -21.25 5.35 13.09
CA VAL A 286 -20.16 6.12 12.48
C VAL A 286 -18.92 6.05 13.39
N SER A 287 -17.84 5.50 12.88
CA SER A 287 -16.55 5.37 13.60
C SER A 287 -15.56 6.47 13.22
N SER A 288 -15.58 6.93 11.97
CA SER A 288 -14.72 8.02 11.51
C SER A 288 -15.35 8.79 10.35
N VAL A 289 -14.99 10.06 10.23
CA VAL A 289 -15.41 10.94 9.13
C VAL A 289 -14.14 11.60 8.57
N SER A 290 -13.94 11.54 7.25
CA SER A 290 -12.81 12.24 6.61
C SER A 290 -12.96 13.76 6.75
N THR A 291 -11.85 14.45 6.98
CA THR A 291 -11.82 15.92 7.06
C THR A 291 -11.71 16.59 5.71
N VAL A 292 -11.45 15.82 4.64
CA VAL A 292 -11.23 16.34 3.29
C VAL A 292 -12.13 15.57 2.32
N ALA A 293 -12.88 16.31 1.52
CA ALA A 293 -13.65 15.74 0.41
C ALA A 293 -12.72 15.39 -0.76
N SER A 294 -12.88 14.22 -1.33
CA SER A 294 -12.07 13.73 -2.44
C SER A 294 -12.93 13.01 -3.48
N PRO A 295 -12.54 13.02 -4.77
CA PRO A 295 -13.27 12.29 -5.79
C PRO A 295 -13.09 10.78 -5.61
N ARG A 296 -14.12 9.99 -5.93
CA ARG A 296 -14.07 8.50 -5.89
C ARG A 296 -13.12 7.93 -6.94
N SER A 297 -13.04 8.56 -8.10
CA SER A 297 -12.15 8.20 -9.20
C SER A 297 -11.61 9.44 -9.92
N ARG A 298 -10.58 9.27 -10.77
CA ARG A 298 -10.05 10.36 -11.59
C ARG A 298 -11.03 10.85 -12.68
N GLU A 299 -12.00 10.02 -13.02
CA GLU A 299 -13.00 10.28 -14.08
C GLU A 299 -14.25 10.96 -13.54
N ASP A 300 -14.50 10.87 -12.23
CA ASP A 300 -15.64 11.48 -11.57
C ASP A 300 -15.19 12.75 -10.81
N PRO A 301 -15.57 13.96 -11.25
CA PRO A 301 -15.20 15.20 -10.59
C PRO A 301 -15.97 15.45 -9.28
N GLN A 302 -17.04 14.69 -9.00
CA GLN A 302 -17.82 14.83 -7.79
C GLN A 302 -16.99 14.45 -6.57
N LYS A 303 -17.02 15.32 -5.56
CA LYS A 303 -16.31 15.11 -4.31
C LYS A 303 -17.21 14.49 -3.25
N PHE A 304 -16.62 13.60 -2.47
CA PHE A 304 -17.29 12.89 -1.40
C PHE A 304 -16.46 12.94 -0.11
N PHE A 305 -17.15 13.06 1.00
CA PHE A 305 -16.57 12.72 2.29
C PHE A 305 -16.66 11.20 2.50
N VAL A 306 -15.59 10.62 2.99
CA VAL A 306 -15.54 9.21 3.34
C VAL A 306 -15.91 9.06 4.82
N VAL A 307 -16.95 8.28 5.08
CA VAL A 307 -17.42 7.95 6.42
C VAL A 307 -17.24 6.46 6.64
N GLU A 308 -16.55 6.06 7.69
CA GLU A 308 -16.48 4.66 8.07
C GLU A 308 -17.46 4.37 9.19
N ALA A 309 -18.19 3.28 9.09
CA ALA A 309 -19.14 2.84 10.08
C ALA A 309 -18.88 1.40 10.52
N THR A 310 -18.89 1.19 11.84
CA THR A 310 -18.77 -0.13 12.44
C THR A 310 -20.13 -0.79 12.46
N ILE A 311 -20.22 -2.00 11.87
CA ILE A 311 -21.46 -2.78 11.78
C ILE A 311 -21.64 -3.56 13.08
N GLU A 312 -22.84 -3.51 13.66
CA GLU A 312 -23.13 -4.17 14.94
C GLU A 312 -23.38 -5.67 14.74
N ASP A 313 -24.22 -6.04 13.78
CA ASP A 313 -24.60 -7.40 13.48
C ASP A 313 -24.01 -7.84 12.14
N ILE A 314 -22.87 -8.54 12.17
CA ILE A 314 -22.15 -8.97 10.97
C ILE A 314 -22.64 -10.33 10.51
N ASP A 315 -23.21 -10.40 9.31
CA ASP A 315 -23.49 -11.64 8.60
C ASP A 315 -22.36 -11.92 7.59
N ALA A 316 -21.47 -12.85 7.96
CA ALA A 316 -20.26 -13.16 7.17
C ALA A 316 -20.54 -13.83 5.82
N ASP A 317 -21.76 -14.34 5.58
CA ASP A 317 -22.12 -15.02 4.33
C ASP A 317 -22.51 -14.02 3.24
N ILE A 318 -23.15 -12.91 3.63
CA ILE A 318 -23.62 -11.87 2.70
C ILE A 318 -22.74 -10.62 2.72
N MET A 319 -22.09 -10.30 3.85
CA MET A 319 -21.21 -9.13 4.01
C MET A 319 -19.78 -9.44 3.56
N ARG A 320 -19.61 -9.68 2.27
CA ARG A 320 -18.29 -9.90 1.67
C ARG A 320 -17.63 -8.56 1.33
N VAL A 321 -16.30 -8.49 1.44
CA VAL A 321 -15.54 -7.32 1.03
C VAL A 321 -15.81 -6.99 -0.44
N GLY A 322 -16.14 -5.73 -0.74
CA GLY A 322 -16.53 -5.26 -2.06
C GLY A 322 -18.04 -5.30 -2.33
N THR A 323 -18.86 -5.83 -1.40
CA THR A 323 -20.32 -5.77 -1.54
C THR A 323 -20.79 -4.32 -1.46
N GLN A 324 -21.59 -3.89 -2.44
CA GLN A 324 -22.16 -2.55 -2.48
C GLN A 324 -23.33 -2.45 -1.52
N LEU A 325 -23.51 -1.25 -0.96
CA LEU A 325 -24.56 -0.96 -0.01
C LEU A 325 -25.06 0.48 -0.14
N ARG A 326 -26.26 0.70 0.33
CA ARG A 326 -26.85 2.01 0.57
C ARG A 326 -26.97 2.23 2.07
N ALA A 327 -26.77 3.45 2.50
CA ALA A 327 -26.81 3.81 3.90
C ALA A 327 -27.64 5.06 4.14
N THR A 328 -28.23 5.13 5.30
CA THR A 328 -28.90 6.32 5.80
C THR A 328 -28.29 6.67 7.16
N ILE A 329 -27.60 7.82 7.21
CA ILE A 329 -26.96 8.34 8.41
C ILE A 329 -27.95 9.25 9.14
N VAL A 330 -28.23 9.01 10.41
CA VAL A 330 -29.09 9.86 11.24
C VAL A 330 -28.20 10.95 11.82
N THR A 331 -28.34 12.17 11.31
CA THR A 331 -27.50 13.32 11.73
C THR A 331 -28.08 14.08 12.90
N GLY A 332 -29.40 14.01 13.08
CA GLY A 332 -30.12 14.67 14.18
C GLY A 332 -31.53 14.10 14.32
N ARG A 333 -32.20 14.49 15.42
CA ARG A 333 -33.60 14.18 15.67
C ARG A 333 -34.30 15.45 16.11
N VAL A 334 -35.41 15.72 15.52
CA VAL A 334 -36.33 16.77 15.91
C VAL A 334 -37.46 16.13 16.75
N ASP A 335 -37.56 16.54 17.98
CA ASP A 335 -38.67 16.10 18.88
C ASP A 335 -39.70 17.21 18.95
N ASP A 336 -40.89 17.03 18.37
CA ASP A 336 -42.01 17.99 18.36
C ASP A 336 -41.64 19.36 17.75
N GLY A 337 -40.92 19.35 16.60
CA GLY A 337 -40.49 20.53 15.86
C GLY A 337 -41.23 20.72 14.54
N ILE A 338 -41.10 21.92 13.96
CA ILE A 338 -41.58 22.21 12.61
C ILE A 338 -40.46 21.85 11.63
N VAL A 339 -40.69 20.86 10.78
CA VAL A 339 -39.75 20.43 9.73
C VAL A 339 -40.35 20.67 8.38
N VAL A 340 -39.61 21.37 7.51
CA VAL A 340 -40.05 21.72 6.16
C VAL A 340 -39.08 21.21 5.11
N PRO A 341 -39.53 20.96 3.87
CA PRO A 341 -38.63 20.64 2.76
C PRO A 341 -37.63 21.76 2.52
N ALA A 342 -36.35 21.39 2.31
CA ALA A 342 -35.26 22.37 2.10
C ALA A 342 -35.54 23.31 0.90
N GLN A 343 -36.23 22.79 -0.14
CA GLN A 343 -36.61 23.56 -1.33
C GLN A 343 -37.63 24.65 -1.06
N ALA A 344 -38.32 24.64 0.09
CA ALA A 344 -39.30 25.70 0.45
C ALA A 344 -38.66 26.88 1.20
N VAL A 345 -37.38 26.76 1.60
CA VAL A 345 -36.61 27.77 2.32
C VAL A 345 -35.71 28.51 1.34
N TYR A 346 -35.90 29.81 1.25
CA TYR A 346 -35.14 30.72 0.41
C TYR A 346 -34.12 31.47 1.28
N SER A 347 -32.90 31.62 0.77
CA SER A 347 -31.83 32.38 1.45
C SER A 347 -31.49 33.64 0.69
N ASP A 348 -31.43 34.74 1.40
CA ASP A 348 -31.00 36.04 0.88
C ASP A 348 -29.87 36.57 1.78
N GLY A 349 -28.64 36.23 1.40
CA GLY A 349 -27.47 36.42 2.26
C GLY A 349 -27.58 35.62 3.55
N ASP A 350 -27.52 36.27 4.70
CA ASP A 350 -27.61 35.65 6.03
C ASP A 350 -29.06 35.49 6.54
N THR A 351 -30.06 35.91 5.77
CA THR A 351 -31.47 35.81 6.16
C THR A 351 -32.18 34.68 5.41
N HIS A 352 -33.02 33.95 6.14
CA HIS A 352 -33.81 32.87 5.56
C HIS A 352 -35.29 33.24 5.62
N HIS A 353 -36.02 32.89 4.56
CA HIS A 353 -37.45 33.18 4.49
C HIS A 353 -38.19 32.07 3.76
N VAL A 354 -39.48 32.01 4.03
CA VAL A 354 -40.44 31.10 3.39
C VAL A 354 -41.62 31.89 2.89
N PHE A 355 -42.37 31.34 1.96
CA PHE A 355 -43.64 31.89 1.51
C PHE A 355 -44.81 31.14 2.13
N VAL A 356 -45.59 31.83 2.94
CA VAL A 356 -46.76 31.25 3.61
C VAL A 356 -48.01 31.81 2.93
N ARG A 357 -49.03 30.95 2.73
CA ARG A 357 -50.29 31.37 2.17
C ARG A 357 -51.05 32.27 3.15
N SER A 358 -51.33 33.48 2.80
CA SER A 358 -52.18 34.43 3.56
C SER A 358 -53.61 34.34 3.01
N GLY A 359 -54.62 34.46 3.86
CA GLY A 359 -56.05 34.24 3.52
C GLY A 359 -56.50 34.83 2.17
N GLY A 360 -56.97 33.94 1.27
CA GLY A 360 -57.29 34.22 -0.14
C GLY A 360 -56.19 33.69 -1.09
N SER A 361 -55.91 34.43 -2.18
CA SER A 361 -54.93 34.06 -3.19
C SER A 361 -53.53 34.71 -2.95
N GLY A 362 -53.27 35.23 -1.76
CA GLY A 362 -52.02 35.92 -1.44
C GLY A 362 -50.97 35.04 -0.76
N SER A 363 -49.71 35.37 -0.98
CA SER A 363 -48.58 34.78 -0.25
C SER A 363 -47.85 35.86 0.55
N GLU A 364 -47.34 35.51 1.70
CA GLU A 364 -46.57 36.37 2.59
C GLU A 364 -45.15 35.85 2.70
N LYS A 365 -44.16 36.71 2.45
CA LYS A 365 -42.75 36.43 2.71
C LYS A 365 -42.51 36.55 4.21
N ARG A 366 -42.16 35.45 4.89
CA ARG A 366 -41.96 35.41 6.32
C ARG A 366 -40.53 34.98 6.64
N LEU A 367 -39.84 35.76 7.48
CA LEU A 367 -38.51 35.45 7.97
C LEU A 367 -38.60 34.23 8.93
N VAL A 368 -37.64 33.32 8.80
CA VAL A 368 -37.57 32.10 9.63
C VAL A 368 -36.18 31.93 10.21
N GLU A 369 -36.15 31.35 11.41
CA GLU A 369 -34.91 30.94 12.07
C GLU A 369 -34.74 29.41 11.90
N LEU A 370 -33.58 29.07 11.34
CA LEU A 370 -33.24 27.67 11.06
C LEU A 370 -32.45 27.08 12.22
N SER A 371 -32.60 25.76 12.46
CA SER A 371 -31.83 24.99 13.42
C SER A 371 -31.06 23.89 12.68
N GLN A 372 -31.44 22.64 12.86
CA GLN A 372 -30.82 21.50 12.23
C GLN A 372 -31.29 21.33 10.80
N ARG A 373 -30.43 20.84 9.92
CA ARG A 373 -30.79 20.56 8.53
C ARG A 373 -30.22 19.23 8.04
N SER A 374 -30.92 18.62 7.12
CA SER A 374 -30.45 17.55 6.26
C SER A 374 -30.54 17.97 4.79
N PRO A 375 -30.09 17.15 3.82
CA PRO A 375 -30.23 17.50 2.39
C PRO A 375 -31.66 17.84 1.97
N ASP A 376 -32.64 17.15 2.49
CA ASP A 376 -34.05 17.28 2.07
C ASP A 376 -34.91 18.10 3.02
N LEU A 377 -34.53 18.20 4.30
CA LEU A 377 -35.36 18.73 5.37
C LEU A 377 -34.62 19.74 6.25
N ILE A 378 -35.32 20.76 6.67
CA ILE A 378 -34.82 21.81 7.57
C ILE A 378 -35.78 22.00 8.75
N GLU A 379 -35.24 22.02 9.95
CA GLU A 379 -35.97 22.40 11.16
C GLU A 379 -36.07 23.91 11.28
N ILE A 380 -37.28 24.39 11.52
CA ILE A 380 -37.58 25.83 11.77
C ILE A 380 -37.97 25.99 13.23
N VAL A 381 -37.19 26.80 13.96
CA VAL A 381 -37.43 27.10 15.39
C VAL A 381 -38.20 28.38 15.61
N GLY A 382 -38.26 29.27 14.61
CA GLY A 382 -39.00 30.54 14.71
C GLY A 382 -39.50 31.00 13.37
N GLY A 383 -40.66 31.72 13.38
CA GLY A 383 -41.23 32.34 12.19
C GLY A 383 -42.39 31.54 11.55
N LEU A 384 -42.63 30.28 11.92
CA LEU A 384 -43.77 29.46 11.48
C LEU A 384 -44.60 28.97 12.64
N GLU A 385 -45.91 28.86 12.41
CA GLU A 385 -46.87 28.29 13.38
C GLU A 385 -47.47 26.97 12.85
N ASP A 386 -47.94 26.14 13.77
CA ASP A 386 -48.62 24.88 13.44
C ASP A 386 -49.89 25.17 12.64
N GLY A 387 -50.04 24.52 11.47
CA GLY A 387 -51.18 24.73 10.56
C GLY A 387 -50.88 25.76 9.45
N ASP A 388 -49.76 26.44 9.42
CA ASP A 388 -49.36 27.33 8.31
C ASP A 388 -49.27 26.56 7.00
N ARG A 389 -49.65 27.18 5.90
CA ARG A 389 -49.55 26.60 4.55
C ARG A 389 -48.35 27.17 3.82
N LEU A 390 -47.34 26.33 3.66
CA LEU A 390 -46.07 26.70 3.01
C LEU A 390 -46.15 26.50 1.50
N LEU A 391 -45.73 27.44 0.72
CA LEU A 391 -45.58 27.31 -0.74
C LEU A 391 -44.18 26.76 -1.08
N LEU A 392 -44.14 25.76 -1.97
CA LEU A 392 -42.85 25.18 -2.42
C LEU A 392 -42.16 26.01 -3.50
N ILE A 393 -42.94 26.84 -4.20
CA ILE A 393 -42.46 27.67 -5.30
C ILE A 393 -42.75 29.14 -4.93
N ALA A 394 -41.75 30.02 -5.10
CA ALA A 394 -41.96 31.44 -4.91
C ALA A 394 -43.04 31.92 -5.86
N PRO A 395 -44.00 32.73 -5.38
CA PRO A 395 -45.01 33.29 -6.26
C PRO A 395 -44.35 34.23 -7.28
N ASP A 396 -44.84 34.23 -8.53
CA ASP A 396 -44.36 35.09 -9.61
C ASP A 396 -44.43 36.54 -9.17
N GLY A 397 -43.28 37.18 -8.94
CA GLY A 397 -43.18 38.61 -8.56
C GLY A 397 -42.25 38.90 -7.38
N GLY A 398 -41.59 37.90 -6.79
CA GLY A 398 -40.68 38.08 -5.65
C GLY A 398 -39.23 37.72 -5.97
N ALA A 399 -38.56 38.42 -6.87
CA ALA A 399 -37.12 38.41 -7.05
C ALA A 399 -36.54 39.73 -6.61
#